data_16df2a230a861cad2fbaf8941bb8f59c
#
_entry.id   16df2a230a861cad2fbaf8941bb8f59c
#
_cell.length_a   1.000
_cell.length_b   1.000
_cell.length_c   1.000
_cell.angle_alpha   90.00
_cell.angle_beta   90.00
_cell.angle_gamma   90.00
#
_symmetry.space_group_name_H-M   'P 1'
#
loop_
_entity.id
_entity.type
_entity.pdbx_description
1 polymer ?
#
loop_
_entity_poly.entity_id
_entity_poly.type
_entity_poly.pdbx_seq_one_letter_code
_entity_poly.pdbx_strand_id
1 'polypeptide(L)'
;MDDTQAFENRVLESLNASKTVRSFMLMAVELLAEAVSLLMLQAFRKDDYAVKYAVEPLLSGSGPLGELSVRLKLIYGLGMISRKEYEDTELLMVLGEELTHDEHGYRFTDDEILGPISELHCVSSLPPSPMLPPSVDPDDALLAAMQQQRYQQMVRSTLVLSLTELIAGISLKKAF
;
A
#
# COMPACT_ATOMS: atom_id res chain seq x y z
N MET A 1 -5.79 -17.85 17.33
CA MET A 1 -5.09 -16.97 16.40
C MET A 1 -5.55 -15.54 16.70
N ASP A 2 -4.62 -14.65 16.93
CA ASP A 2 -4.92 -13.26 17.20
C ASP A 2 -5.50 -12.62 15.93
N ASP A 3 -6.53 -11.81 16.07
CA ASP A 3 -7.18 -11.10 14.95
C ASP A 3 -6.17 -10.28 14.13
N THR A 4 -5.14 -9.80 14.79
CA THR A 4 -4.00 -9.10 14.21
C THR A 4 -3.23 -9.95 13.21
N GLN A 5 -2.91 -11.17 13.59
CA GLN A 5 -2.18 -12.11 12.73
C GLN A 5 -3.02 -12.51 11.52
N ALA A 6 -4.33 -12.65 11.73
CA ALA A 6 -5.27 -12.97 10.65
C ALA A 6 -5.33 -11.83 9.62
N PHE A 7 -5.36 -10.57 10.08
CA PHE A 7 -5.35 -9.42 9.19
C PHE A 7 -4.04 -9.32 8.38
N GLU A 8 -2.91 -9.46 9.06
CA GLU A 8 -1.58 -9.42 8.41
C GLU A 8 -1.44 -10.50 7.34
N ASN A 9 -1.88 -11.73 7.65
CA ASN A 9 -1.87 -12.84 6.70
C ASN A 9 -2.75 -12.54 5.48
N ARG A 10 -3.93 -11.96 5.70
CA ARG A 10 -4.84 -11.58 4.63
C ARG A 10 -4.24 -10.49 3.74
N VAL A 11 -3.57 -9.50 4.32
CA VAL A 11 -2.85 -8.46 3.56
C VAL A 11 -1.80 -9.10 2.66
N LEU A 12 -0.97 -9.95 3.23
CA LEU A 12 0.10 -10.65 2.52
C LEU A 12 -0.45 -11.48 1.35
N GLU A 13 -1.49 -12.27 1.60
CA GLU A 13 -2.14 -13.10 0.58
C GLU A 13 -2.77 -12.26 -0.53
N SER A 14 -3.47 -11.18 -0.18
CA SER A 14 -4.13 -10.30 -1.13
C SER A 14 -3.14 -9.60 -2.06
N LEU A 15 -2.02 -9.12 -1.52
CA LEU A 15 -0.97 -8.49 -2.31
C LEU A 15 -0.27 -9.52 -3.22
N ASN A 16 0.00 -10.70 -2.70
CA ASN A 16 0.61 -11.77 -3.49
C ASN A 16 -0.29 -12.26 -4.63
N ALA A 17 -1.61 -12.25 -4.43
CA ALA A 17 -2.58 -12.64 -5.44
C ALA A 17 -2.71 -11.62 -6.58
N SER A 18 -2.34 -10.36 -6.35
CA SER A 18 -2.44 -9.29 -7.33
C SER A 18 -1.28 -9.34 -8.31
N LYS A 19 -1.55 -9.69 -9.58
CA LYS A 19 -0.52 -10.00 -10.57
C LYS A 19 -0.01 -8.78 -11.34
N THR A 20 -0.87 -7.79 -11.62
CA THR A 20 -0.49 -6.58 -12.35
C THR A 20 -0.12 -5.46 -11.41
N VAL A 21 0.65 -4.49 -11.88
CA VAL A 21 0.98 -3.29 -11.09
C VAL A 21 -0.31 -2.58 -10.66
N ARG A 22 -1.24 -2.40 -11.59
CA ARG A 22 -2.53 -1.74 -11.31
C ARG A 22 -3.31 -2.47 -10.22
N SER A 23 -3.54 -3.78 -10.38
CA SER A 23 -4.28 -4.56 -9.39
C SER A 23 -3.59 -4.57 -8.04
N PHE A 24 -2.27 -4.61 -8.03
CA PHE A 24 -1.45 -4.57 -6.81
C PHE A 24 -1.62 -3.23 -6.07
N MET A 25 -1.47 -2.11 -6.77
CA MET A 25 -1.57 -0.78 -6.16
C MET A 25 -3.00 -0.48 -5.70
N LEU A 26 -4.01 -0.86 -6.46
CA LEU A 26 -5.40 -0.70 -6.06
C LEU A 26 -5.72 -1.54 -4.82
N MET A 27 -5.21 -2.77 -4.77
CA MET A 27 -5.37 -3.62 -3.59
C MET A 27 -4.67 -3.03 -2.37
N ALA A 28 -3.47 -2.48 -2.53
CA ALA A 28 -2.74 -1.83 -1.46
C ALA A 28 -3.53 -0.63 -0.89
N VAL A 29 -4.10 0.20 -1.74
CA VAL A 29 -4.94 1.34 -1.33
C VAL A 29 -6.19 0.86 -0.60
N GLU A 30 -6.84 -0.19 -1.08
CA GLU A 30 -8.03 -0.77 -0.46
C GLU A 30 -7.72 -1.31 0.95
N LEU A 31 -6.61 -2.01 1.10
CA LEU A 31 -6.15 -2.52 2.39
C LEU A 31 -5.74 -1.39 3.35
N LEU A 32 -5.11 -0.34 2.82
CA LEU A 32 -4.80 0.86 3.60
C LEU A 32 -6.08 1.56 4.08
N ALA A 33 -7.08 1.64 3.22
CA ALA A 33 -8.39 2.20 3.59
C ALA A 33 -9.02 1.42 4.73
N GLU A 34 -8.92 0.10 4.69
CA GLU A 34 -9.41 -0.76 5.78
C GLU A 34 -8.63 -0.52 7.08
N ALA A 35 -7.29 -0.48 7.00
CA ALA A 35 -6.43 -0.24 8.17
C ALA A 35 -6.71 1.13 8.81
N VAL A 36 -6.84 2.17 7.99
CA VAL A 36 -7.17 3.53 8.43
C VAL A 36 -8.55 3.56 9.10
N SER A 37 -9.52 2.86 8.53
CA SER A 37 -10.87 2.77 9.09
C SER A 37 -10.89 2.07 10.43
N LEU A 38 -10.15 0.97 10.56
CA LEU A 38 -10.02 0.24 11.83
C LEU A 38 -9.39 1.12 12.92
N LEU A 39 -8.35 1.86 12.57
CA LEU A 39 -7.69 2.78 13.50
C LEU A 39 -8.62 3.93 13.90
N MET A 40 -9.32 4.51 12.92
CA MET A 40 -10.27 5.60 13.18
C MET A 40 -11.40 5.18 14.12
N LEU A 41 -11.94 3.97 13.96
CA LEU A 41 -12.99 3.46 14.83
C LEU A 41 -12.53 3.35 16.29
N GLN A 42 -11.24 3.19 16.54
CA GLN A 42 -10.71 3.16 17.90
C GLN A 42 -10.73 4.55 18.57
N ALA A 43 -10.78 5.62 17.80
CA ALA A 43 -10.86 6.98 18.33
C ALA A 43 -12.24 7.30 18.92
N PHE A 44 -13.26 6.56 18.55
CA PHE A 44 -14.62 6.77 19.03
C PHE A 44 -14.91 5.95 20.27
N ARG A 45 -15.83 6.46 21.11
CA ARG A 45 -16.26 5.74 22.32
C ARG A 45 -16.97 4.44 21.94
N LYS A 46 -16.45 3.33 22.41
CA LYS A 46 -17.01 2.00 22.11
C LYS A 46 -18.15 1.61 23.03
N ASP A 47 -18.21 2.20 24.23
CA ASP A 47 -19.14 1.80 25.29
C ASP A 47 -20.49 2.53 25.23
N ASP A 48 -20.60 3.53 24.37
CA ASP A 48 -21.82 4.32 24.24
C ASP A 48 -22.54 3.97 22.94
N TYR A 49 -23.68 3.32 23.06
CA TYR A 49 -24.50 2.91 21.92
C TYR A 49 -24.95 4.12 21.08
N ALA A 50 -25.17 5.28 21.69
CA ALA A 50 -25.55 6.50 20.98
C ALA A 50 -24.45 7.03 20.07
N VAL A 51 -23.18 6.78 20.39
CA VAL A 51 -22.04 7.18 19.57
C VAL A 51 -22.08 6.49 18.20
N LYS A 52 -22.51 5.23 18.14
CA LYS A 52 -22.66 4.50 16.89
C LYS A 52 -23.60 5.23 15.93
N TYR A 53 -24.74 5.66 16.40
CA TYR A 53 -25.72 6.40 15.59
C TYR A 53 -25.20 7.76 15.14
N ALA A 54 -24.41 8.44 15.96
CA ALA A 54 -23.84 9.74 15.64
C ALA A 54 -22.69 9.63 14.63
N VAL A 55 -21.89 8.57 14.74
CA VAL A 55 -20.66 8.39 13.97
C VAL A 55 -20.91 7.70 12.63
N GLU A 56 -21.80 6.72 12.60
CA GLU A 56 -22.07 5.92 11.40
C GLU A 56 -22.40 6.77 10.16
N PRO A 57 -23.26 7.81 10.23
CA PRO A 57 -23.50 8.68 9.09
C PRO A 57 -22.27 9.48 8.62
N LEU A 58 -21.34 9.79 9.52
CA LEU A 58 -20.11 10.49 9.18
C LEU A 58 -19.16 9.61 8.36
N LEU A 59 -19.18 8.31 8.62
CA LEU A 59 -18.29 7.32 8.01
C LEU A 59 -18.87 6.71 6.73
N SER A 60 -20.14 6.94 6.43
CA SER A 60 -20.76 6.45 5.20
C SER A 60 -20.12 7.11 3.97
N GLY A 61 -20.21 6.47 2.80
CA GLY A 61 -19.65 6.99 1.56
C GLY A 61 -20.10 8.40 1.19
N SER A 62 -21.28 8.81 1.65
CA SER A 62 -21.84 10.16 1.44
C SER A 62 -21.54 11.12 2.60
N GLY A 63 -20.97 10.63 3.71
CA GLY A 63 -20.65 11.43 4.88
C GLY A 63 -19.34 12.21 4.76
N PRO A 64 -19.10 13.18 5.66
CA PRO A 64 -17.87 13.99 5.62
C PRO A 64 -16.58 13.21 5.86
N LEU A 65 -16.66 12.05 6.51
CA LEU A 65 -15.52 11.16 6.74
C LEU A 65 -15.60 9.90 5.85
N GLY A 66 -16.33 9.97 4.74
CA GLY A 66 -16.49 8.85 3.83
C GLY A 66 -15.28 8.57 2.96
N GLU A 67 -14.47 9.60 2.68
CA GLU A 67 -13.30 9.48 1.82
C GLU A 67 -12.03 9.14 2.61
N LEU A 68 -11.19 8.28 2.02
CA LEU A 68 -9.93 7.88 2.64
C LEU A 68 -9.00 9.06 2.90
N SER A 69 -8.92 10.01 1.97
CA SER A 69 -8.07 11.21 2.12
C SER A 69 -8.43 12.02 3.36
N VAL A 70 -9.72 12.17 3.63
CA VAL A 70 -10.23 12.90 4.79
C VAL A 70 -9.92 12.14 6.08
N ARG A 71 -10.19 10.83 6.10
CA ARG A 71 -9.88 9.97 7.24
C ARG A 71 -8.40 9.98 7.58
N LEU A 72 -7.56 9.89 6.54
CA LEU A 72 -6.10 9.89 6.69
C LEU A 72 -5.60 11.19 7.34
N LYS A 73 -6.08 12.34 6.86
CA LYS A 73 -5.73 13.64 7.43
C LYS A 73 -6.18 13.77 8.89
N LEU A 74 -7.36 13.25 9.19
CA LEU A 74 -7.90 13.29 10.54
C LEU A 74 -7.04 12.48 11.52
N ILE A 75 -6.74 11.23 11.19
CA ILE A 75 -5.90 10.38 12.08
C ILE A 75 -4.48 10.91 12.20
N TYR A 76 -3.94 11.52 11.16
CA TYR A 76 -2.64 12.19 11.23
C TYR A 76 -2.71 13.42 12.14
N GLY A 77 -3.73 14.27 11.97
CA GLY A 77 -3.93 15.45 12.80
C GLY A 77 -4.16 15.13 14.27
N LEU A 78 -4.75 13.96 14.55
CA LEU A 78 -4.93 13.46 15.92
C LEU A 78 -3.65 12.81 16.50
N GLY A 79 -2.59 12.73 15.72
CA GLY A 79 -1.34 12.11 16.18
C GLY A 79 -1.37 10.59 16.25
N MET A 80 -2.34 9.95 15.57
CA MET A 80 -2.50 8.49 15.61
C MET A 80 -1.55 7.76 14.70
N ILE A 81 -1.05 8.41 13.66
CA ILE A 81 -0.04 7.86 12.73
C ILE A 81 1.13 8.83 12.63
N SER A 82 2.30 8.29 12.25
CA SER A 82 3.49 9.09 12.02
C SER A 82 3.41 9.84 10.69
N ARG A 83 4.27 10.86 10.55
CA ARG A 83 4.40 11.60 9.29
C ARG A 83 4.81 10.66 8.15
N LYS A 84 5.71 9.73 8.40
CA LYS A 84 6.17 8.76 7.38
C LYS A 84 5.01 7.88 6.89
N GLU A 85 4.20 7.37 7.81
CA GLU A 85 3.01 6.57 7.48
C GLU A 85 2.00 7.38 6.68
N TYR A 86 1.79 8.64 7.04
CA TYR A 86 0.91 9.56 6.33
C TYR A 86 1.41 9.79 4.89
N GLU A 87 2.68 10.14 4.74
CA GLU A 87 3.28 10.43 3.43
C GLU A 87 3.27 9.20 2.52
N ASP A 88 3.59 8.02 3.06
CA ASP A 88 3.57 6.77 2.31
C ASP A 88 2.17 6.44 1.82
N THR A 89 1.17 6.57 2.68
CA THR A 89 -0.22 6.29 2.33
C THR A 89 -0.72 7.25 1.26
N GLU A 90 -0.41 8.53 1.40
CA GLU A 90 -0.79 9.56 0.43
C GLU A 90 -0.17 9.29 -0.94
N LEU A 91 1.12 8.93 -0.98
CA LEU A 91 1.81 8.61 -2.21
C LEU A 91 1.19 7.39 -2.92
N LEU A 92 0.88 6.34 -2.16
CA LEU A 92 0.23 5.15 -2.71
C LEU A 92 -1.17 5.44 -3.24
N MET A 93 -1.92 6.32 -2.58
CA MET A 93 -3.23 6.76 -3.05
C MET A 93 -3.15 7.50 -4.38
N VAL A 94 -2.18 8.42 -4.50
CA VAL A 94 -1.95 9.17 -5.76
C VAL A 94 -1.56 8.23 -6.88
N LEU A 95 -0.63 7.32 -6.62
CA LEU A 95 -0.18 6.33 -7.61
C LEU A 95 -1.33 5.42 -8.05
N GLY A 96 -2.15 4.95 -7.12
CA GLY A 96 -3.33 4.14 -7.42
C GLY A 96 -4.34 4.89 -8.27
N GLU A 97 -4.59 6.15 -7.99
CA GLU A 97 -5.49 7.00 -8.76
C GLU A 97 -4.98 7.22 -10.19
N GLU A 98 -3.70 7.52 -10.34
CA GLU A 98 -3.07 7.67 -11.65
C GLU A 98 -3.22 6.39 -12.49
N LEU A 99 -2.97 5.23 -11.88
CA LEU A 99 -3.11 3.93 -12.56
C LEU A 99 -4.56 3.60 -12.92
N THR A 100 -5.53 4.12 -12.20
CA THR A 100 -6.95 3.94 -12.52
C THR A 100 -7.32 4.65 -13.84
N HIS A 101 -6.70 5.80 -14.11
CA HIS A 101 -6.96 6.60 -15.30
C HIS A 101 -6.02 6.31 -16.47
N ASP A 102 -5.02 5.45 -16.27
CA ASP A 102 -4.02 5.10 -17.27
C ASP A 102 -4.16 3.62 -17.66
N GLU A 103 -4.44 3.35 -18.92
CA GLU A 103 -4.62 1.99 -19.45
C GLU A 103 -3.29 1.28 -19.76
N HIS A 104 -2.17 1.99 -19.64
CA HIS A 104 -0.85 1.41 -19.93
C HIS A 104 -0.51 0.26 -18.97
N GLY A 105 0.05 -0.81 -19.50
CA GLY A 105 0.47 -1.97 -18.71
C GLY A 105 1.89 -1.80 -18.18
N TYR A 106 2.01 -1.18 -17.01
CA TYR A 106 3.32 -0.96 -16.37
C TYR A 106 3.87 -2.24 -15.75
N ARG A 107 5.21 -2.32 -15.73
CA ARG A 107 5.95 -3.30 -14.94
C ARG A 107 6.43 -2.66 -13.64
N PHE A 108 6.69 -3.49 -12.63
CA PHE A 108 7.21 -2.98 -11.34
C PHE A 108 8.57 -2.28 -11.48
N THR A 109 9.31 -2.59 -12.53
CA THR A 109 10.65 -2.03 -12.83
C THR A 109 10.64 -0.86 -13.79
N ASP A 110 9.47 -0.45 -14.29
CA ASP A 110 9.35 0.75 -15.12
C ASP A 110 9.61 1.99 -14.26
N ASP A 111 10.25 3.01 -14.84
CA ASP A 111 10.65 4.22 -14.10
C ASP A 111 9.47 4.94 -13.47
N GLU A 112 8.30 4.93 -14.13
CA GLU A 112 7.07 5.53 -13.65
C GLU A 112 6.54 4.88 -12.36
N ILE A 113 6.97 3.65 -12.10
CA ILE A 113 6.61 2.88 -10.91
C ILE A 113 7.77 2.89 -9.91
N LEU A 114 9.00 2.61 -10.35
CA LEU A 114 10.17 2.60 -9.48
C LEU A 114 10.45 3.95 -8.84
N GLY A 115 10.22 5.05 -9.56
CA GLY A 115 10.42 6.40 -9.04
C GLY A 115 9.62 6.65 -7.77
N PRO A 116 8.28 6.57 -7.84
CA PRO A 116 7.42 6.73 -6.66
C PRO A 116 7.72 5.72 -5.55
N ILE A 117 7.91 4.44 -5.89
CA ILE A 117 8.19 3.39 -4.91
C ILE A 117 9.47 3.68 -4.13
N SER A 118 10.50 4.20 -4.79
CA SER A 118 11.78 4.52 -4.15
C SER A 118 11.65 5.64 -3.11
N GLU A 119 10.61 6.45 -3.19
CA GLU A 119 10.34 7.54 -2.25
C GLU A 119 9.56 7.09 -1.02
N LEU A 120 9.02 5.86 -1.01
CA LEU A 120 8.31 5.33 0.15
C LEU A 120 9.25 5.13 1.33
N HIS A 121 8.88 5.67 2.49
CA HIS A 121 9.66 5.51 3.72
C HIS A 121 9.67 4.07 4.21
N CYS A 122 8.60 3.31 3.97
CA CYS A 122 8.51 1.90 4.36
C CYS A 122 9.44 0.99 3.55
N VAL A 123 9.88 1.45 2.37
CA VAL A 123 10.85 0.73 1.54
C VAL A 123 12.26 1.20 1.89
N SER A 124 12.98 0.42 2.68
CA SER A 124 14.32 0.78 3.15
C SER A 124 15.38 0.70 2.04
N SER A 125 15.24 -0.30 1.16
CA SER A 125 16.14 -0.46 0.02
C SER A 125 15.49 -1.32 -1.06
N LEU A 126 15.59 -0.87 -2.30
CA LEU A 126 15.20 -1.67 -3.46
C LEU A 126 16.41 -2.47 -3.95
N PRO A 127 16.20 -3.67 -4.51
CA PRO A 127 17.29 -4.43 -5.12
C PRO A 127 17.92 -3.63 -6.25
N PRO A 128 19.25 -3.75 -6.44
CA PRO A 128 19.94 -3.03 -7.52
C PRO A 128 19.49 -3.54 -8.88
N SER A 129 19.38 -2.62 -9.85
CA SER A 129 19.09 -2.99 -11.23
C SER A 129 20.23 -3.85 -11.80
N PRO A 130 19.92 -4.94 -12.52
CA PRO A 130 20.95 -5.76 -13.12
C PRO A 130 21.74 -4.97 -14.18
N MET A 131 23.06 -4.94 -14.03
CA MET A 131 23.94 -4.35 -15.01
C MET A 131 24.26 -5.42 -16.06
N LEU A 132 23.66 -5.29 -17.23
CA LEU A 132 23.85 -6.21 -18.31
C LEU A 132 24.78 -5.57 -19.38
N PRO A 133 25.88 -6.22 -19.74
CA PRO A 133 26.69 -5.74 -20.86
C PRO A 133 25.90 -5.83 -22.16
N PRO A 134 26.03 -4.85 -23.05
CA PRO A 134 25.43 -4.95 -24.38
C PRO A 134 26.02 -6.14 -25.12
N SER A 135 25.18 -7.13 -25.44
CA SER A 135 25.60 -8.33 -26.14
C SER A 135 24.73 -8.57 -27.37
N VAL A 136 25.33 -9.08 -28.42
CA VAL A 136 24.69 -9.42 -29.71
C VAL A 136 24.35 -10.92 -29.77
N ASP A 137 24.77 -11.70 -28.76
CA ASP A 137 24.55 -13.15 -28.70
C ASP A 137 23.13 -13.47 -28.25
N PRO A 138 22.37 -14.36 -28.98
CA PRO A 138 21.04 -14.78 -28.55
C PRO A 138 21.00 -15.44 -27.17
N ASP A 139 22.05 -16.16 -26.77
CA ASP A 139 22.12 -16.76 -25.42
C ASP A 139 22.23 -15.70 -24.34
N ASP A 140 22.93 -14.62 -24.59
CA ASP A 140 23.06 -13.48 -23.68
C ASP A 140 21.76 -12.70 -23.60
N ALA A 141 20.99 -12.63 -24.69
CA ALA A 141 19.66 -12.00 -24.69
C ALA A 141 18.66 -12.77 -23.81
N LEU A 142 18.73 -14.10 -23.84
CA LEU A 142 17.88 -14.94 -22.96
C LEU A 142 18.28 -14.76 -21.50
N LEU A 143 19.57 -14.74 -21.20
CA LEU A 143 20.08 -14.50 -19.85
C LEU A 143 19.65 -13.12 -19.34
N ALA A 144 19.72 -12.10 -20.20
CA ALA A 144 19.28 -10.75 -19.89
C ALA A 144 17.77 -10.71 -19.52
N ALA A 145 16.94 -11.38 -20.32
CA ALA A 145 15.50 -11.48 -20.06
C ALA A 145 15.21 -12.18 -18.73
N MET A 146 15.93 -13.25 -18.42
CA MET A 146 15.78 -13.97 -17.15
C MET A 146 16.17 -13.10 -15.95
N GLN A 147 17.24 -12.33 -16.07
CA GLN A 147 17.71 -11.42 -15.02
C GLN A 147 16.73 -10.27 -14.81
N GLN A 148 16.13 -9.71 -15.86
CA GLN A 148 15.10 -8.69 -15.76
C GLN A 148 13.84 -9.23 -15.08
N GLN A 149 13.41 -10.43 -15.41
CA GLN A 149 12.27 -11.06 -14.77
C GLN A 149 12.54 -11.30 -13.28
N ARG A 150 13.74 -11.77 -12.94
CA ARG A 150 14.14 -11.96 -11.55
C ARG A 150 14.16 -10.63 -10.78
N TYR A 151 14.68 -9.58 -11.40
CA TYR A 151 14.69 -8.24 -10.82
C TYR A 151 13.28 -7.75 -10.53
N GLN A 152 12.36 -7.91 -11.49
CA GLN A 152 10.94 -7.59 -11.29
C GLN A 152 10.33 -8.31 -10.08
N GLN A 153 10.59 -9.61 -9.97
CA GLN A 153 10.10 -10.40 -8.85
C GLN A 153 10.68 -9.94 -7.51
N MET A 154 11.95 -9.56 -7.49
CA MET A 154 12.62 -9.05 -6.30
C MET A 154 12.02 -7.70 -5.86
N VAL A 155 11.77 -6.79 -6.78
CA VAL A 155 11.11 -5.51 -6.51
C VAL A 155 9.71 -5.75 -5.95
N ARG A 156 8.94 -6.62 -6.62
CA ARG A 156 7.59 -6.96 -6.19
C ARG A 156 7.58 -7.57 -4.79
N SER A 157 8.46 -8.50 -4.50
CA SER A 157 8.57 -9.14 -3.19
C SER A 157 8.92 -8.13 -2.09
N THR A 158 9.85 -7.22 -2.38
CA THR A 158 10.21 -6.13 -1.47
C THR A 158 8.99 -5.26 -1.15
N LEU A 159 8.21 -4.92 -2.17
CA LEU A 159 6.97 -4.17 -1.99
C LEU A 159 5.93 -4.92 -1.16
N VAL A 160 5.72 -6.19 -1.44
CA VAL A 160 4.77 -7.01 -0.66
C VAL A 160 5.10 -6.95 0.82
N LEU A 161 6.36 -7.15 1.18
CA LEU A 161 6.80 -7.13 2.57
C LEU A 161 6.70 -5.72 3.18
N SER A 162 7.15 -4.71 2.46
CA SER A 162 7.15 -3.33 2.95
C SER A 162 5.74 -2.78 3.14
N LEU A 163 4.84 -3.04 2.19
CA LEU A 163 3.45 -2.59 2.28
C LEU A 163 2.67 -3.39 3.33
N THR A 164 2.94 -4.67 3.48
CA THR A 164 2.34 -5.48 4.55
C THR A 164 2.71 -4.91 5.91
N GLU A 165 3.98 -4.56 6.10
CA GLU A 165 4.45 -3.93 7.34
C GLU A 165 3.78 -2.57 7.59
N LEU A 166 3.66 -1.73 6.58
CA LEU A 166 2.97 -0.43 6.67
C LEU A 166 1.50 -0.60 7.05
N ILE A 167 0.79 -1.44 6.33
CA ILE A 167 -0.67 -1.65 6.50
C ILE A 167 -0.97 -2.28 7.85
N ALA A 168 -0.25 -3.35 8.21
CA ALA A 168 -0.38 -3.99 9.51
C ALA A 168 -0.01 -3.05 10.64
N GLY A 169 1.06 -2.26 10.47
CA GLY A 169 1.49 -1.27 11.45
C GLY A 169 0.43 -0.23 11.75
N ILE A 170 -0.28 0.26 10.74
CA ILE A 170 -1.39 1.22 10.93
C ILE A 170 -2.56 0.55 11.66
N SER A 171 -2.94 -0.67 11.25
CA SER A 171 -4.07 -1.37 11.86
C SER A 171 -3.85 -1.75 13.32
N LEU A 172 -2.59 -1.94 13.72
CA LEU A 172 -2.17 -2.34 15.06
C LEU A 172 -2.05 -1.19 16.04
N LYS A 173 -2.03 0.04 15.56
CA LYS A 173 -1.91 1.20 16.44
C LYS A 173 -3.12 1.32 17.34
N LYS A 174 -2.88 1.70 18.58
CA LYS A 174 -3.94 1.97 19.55
C LYS A 174 -4.13 3.48 19.62
N ALA A 175 -5.40 3.90 19.57
CA ALA A 175 -5.78 5.28 19.80
C ALA A 175 -5.66 5.55 21.31
N PHE A 176 -4.70 6.37 21.71
CA PHE A 176 -4.50 6.88 23.08
C PHE A 176 -4.44 5.79 24.16
#